data_713a9970c319ba3441674797795bd5cf
#
_entry.id   713a9970c319ba3441674797795bd5cf
#
_cell.length_a   1.000
_cell.length_b   1.000
_cell.length_c   1.000
_cell.angle_alpha   90.00
_cell.angle_beta   90.00
_cell.angle_gamma   90.00
#
_symmetry.space_group_name_H-M   'P 1'
#
loop_
_entity.id
_entity.type
_entity.pdbx_description
1 polymer ?
#
loop_
_entity_poly.entity_id
_entity_poly.type
_entity_poly.pdbx_seq_one_letter_code
_entity_poly.pdbx_strand_id
1 'polypeptide(L)'
;MYKRQIYIHEPGVEVGRIQNFRSWSPWMVPDPRKACVGLEYFCFEGDELWTMDDDKLVELATKELAQLGLADPARVERGYAVRVPKAYPMYDMDYSERISTIRDWLGGIENLQQVGRNGLHRYNNSDHSMLTAMRAVDNLTKGTKHDIWAVNAESVYHETEEQDDQQPYIEAPETAAMKQPLASER
;
A
#
# COMPACT_ATOMS: atom_id res chain seq x y z
N MET A 1 -1.20 -19.97 -6.46
CA MET A 1 -1.00 -18.60 -6.99
C MET A 1 0.36 -18.10 -6.53
N TYR A 2 1.30 -17.84 -7.46
CA TYR A 2 2.68 -17.41 -7.13
C TYR A 2 2.84 -15.89 -7.07
N LYS A 3 1.87 -15.12 -7.61
CA LYS A 3 1.91 -13.66 -7.60
C LYS A 3 1.46 -13.11 -6.25
N ARG A 4 2.04 -11.98 -5.86
CA ARG A 4 1.68 -11.27 -4.61
C ARG A 4 0.31 -10.62 -4.73
N GLN A 5 0.02 -10.05 -5.90
CA GLN A 5 -1.28 -9.45 -6.20
C GLN A 5 -1.62 -9.62 -7.69
N ILE A 6 -2.90 -9.58 -7.99
CA ILE A 6 -3.44 -9.54 -9.35
C ILE A 6 -4.55 -8.50 -9.41
N TYR A 7 -4.62 -7.77 -10.51
CA TYR A 7 -5.75 -6.91 -10.83
C TYR A 7 -6.79 -7.72 -11.61
N ILE A 8 -8.03 -7.46 -11.33
CA ILE A 8 -9.17 -8.17 -11.94
C ILE A 8 -9.86 -7.19 -12.88
N HIS A 9 -10.00 -7.60 -14.13
CA HIS A 9 -10.67 -6.85 -15.18
C HIS A 9 -11.83 -7.68 -15.78
N GLU A 10 -12.20 -8.76 -15.11
CA GLU A 10 -13.25 -9.67 -15.56
C GLU A 10 -14.63 -9.01 -15.40
N PRO A 11 -15.46 -8.95 -16.45
CA PRO A 11 -16.82 -8.45 -16.33
C PRO A 11 -17.65 -9.35 -15.40
N GLY A 12 -18.50 -8.73 -14.59
CA GLY A 12 -19.43 -9.46 -13.72
C GLY A 12 -18.91 -9.83 -12.35
N VAL A 13 -17.77 -9.27 -11.96
CA VAL A 13 -17.26 -9.24 -10.58
C VAL A 13 -16.95 -7.81 -10.16
N GLU A 14 -17.13 -7.53 -8.88
CA GLU A 14 -16.88 -6.20 -8.29
C GLU A 14 -15.45 -6.06 -7.73
N VAL A 15 -14.78 -7.19 -7.45
CA VAL A 15 -13.42 -7.18 -6.94
C VAL A 15 -12.45 -6.61 -7.97
N GLY A 16 -11.73 -5.55 -7.60
CA GLY A 16 -10.75 -4.92 -8.49
C GLY A 16 -9.33 -5.43 -8.32
N ARG A 17 -8.97 -5.95 -7.14
CA ARG A 17 -7.63 -6.48 -6.87
C ARG A 17 -7.67 -7.58 -5.83
N ILE A 18 -6.89 -8.64 -6.04
CA ILE A 18 -6.74 -9.74 -5.08
C ILE A 18 -5.28 -9.83 -4.65
N GLN A 19 -5.06 -9.84 -3.35
CA GLN A 19 -3.75 -10.03 -2.74
C GLN A 19 -3.61 -11.42 -2.14
N ASN A 20 -2.42 -12.03 -2.28
CA ASN A 20 -2.05 -13.26 -1.60
C ASN A 20 -1.03 -12.95 -0.51
N PHE A 21 -1.47 -12.85 0.72
CA PHE A 21 -0.63 -12.46 1.84
C PHE A 21 0.54 -13.41 2.07
N ARG A 22 0.37 -14.71 1.82
CA ARG A 22 1.48 -15.67 1.92
C ARG A 22 2.61 -15.41 0.92
N SER A 23 2.28 -14.86 -0.27
CA SER A 23 3.29 -14.51 -1.27
C SER A 23 4.03 -13.21 -0.94
N TRP A 24 3.50 -12.39 -0.04
CA TRP A 24 4.22 -11.25 0.52
C TRP A 24 5.22 -11.71 1.58
N SER A 25 4.75 -12.51 2.53
CA SER A 25 5.59 -13.13 3.55
C SER A 25 4.95 -14.42 4.07
N PRO A 26 5.69 -15.52 4.20
CA PRO A 26 5.18 -16.76 4.78
C PRO A 26 4.71 -16.58 6.22
N TRP A 27 5.24 -15.61 6.94
CA TRP A 27 4.87 -15.29 8.32
C TRP A 27 3.49 -14.65 8.45
N MET A 28 2.92 -14.12 7.37
CA MET A 28 1.56 -13.56 7.39
C MET A 28 0.47 -14.65 7.43
N VAL A 29 0.82 -15.90 7.13
CA VAL A 29 -0.10 -17.04 7.18
C VAL A 29 0.59 -18.20 7.92
N PRO A 30 0.41 -18.31 9.24
CA PRO A 30 1.16 -19.25 10.08
C PRO A 30 0.99 -20.73 9.69
N ASP A 31 -0.24 -21.15 9.33
CA ASP A 31 -0.46 -22.53 8.89
C ASP A 31 -0.02 -22.69 7.41
N PRO A 32 1.02 -23.50 7.12
CA PRO A 32 1.52 -23.68 5.75
C PRO A 32 0.51 -24.35 4.80
N ARG A 33 -0.53 -24.98 5.31
CA ARG A 33 -1.59 -25.63 4.51
C ARG A 33 -2.70 -24.67 4.12
N LYS A 34 -2.72 -23.45 4.67
CA LYS A 34 -3.74 -22.44 4.44
C LYS A 34 -3.22 -21.30 3.57
N ALA A 35 -4.14 -20.59 2.96
CA ALA A 35 -3.92 -19.32 2.30
C ALA A 35 -4.77 -18.26 2.95
N CYS A 36 -4.29 -17.01 2.95
CA CYS A 36 -5.08 -15.83 3.25
C CYS A 36 -5.00 -14.91 2.03
N VAL A 37 -6.16 -14.53 1.52
CA VAL A 37 -6.28 -13.62 0.39
C VAL A 37 -7.07 -12.38 0.81
N GLY A 38 -6.66 -11.21 0.34
CA GLY A 38 -7.41 -9.97 0.48
C GLY A 38 -8.04 -9.62 -0.85
N LEU A 39 -9.33 -9.36 -0.83
CA LEU A 39 -10.08 -8.87 -1.99
C LEU A 39 -10.36 -7.38 -1.76
N GLU A 40 -9.98 -6.55 -2.70
CA GLU A 40 -10.13 -5.11 -2.62
C GLU A 40 -11.26 -4.65 -3.53
N TYR A 41 -12.23 -4.02 -2.90
CA TYR A 41 -13.39 -3.41 -3.53
C TYR A 41 -13.24 -1.89 -3.48
N PHE A 42 -13.28 -1.24 -4.63
CA PHE A 42 -13.16 0.21 -4.74
C PHE A 42 -14.55 0.84 -4.76
N CYS A 43 -14.89 1.55 -3.72
CA CYS A 43 -16.20 2.17 -3.54
C CYS A 43 -16.08 3.51 -2.82
N PHE A 44 -17.13 4.30 -2.86
CA PHE A 44 -17.26 5.52 -2.06
C PHE A 44 -17.99 5.23 -0.75
N GLU A 45 -17.77 6.09 0.23
CA GLU A 45 -18.57 6.05 1.46
C GLU A 45 -20.06 6.28 1.11
N GLY A 46 -20.92 5.35 1.53
CA GLY A 46 -22.35 5.39 1.24
C GLY A 46 -22.80 4.52 0.07
N ASP A 47 -21.89 3.98 -0.73
CA ASP A 47 -22.21 3.00 -1.77
C ASP A 47 -22.80 1.71 -1.17
N GLU A 48 -23.43 0.90 -2.01
CA GLU A 48 -23.97 -0.40 -1.61
C GLU A 48 -22.91 -1.31 -1.01
N LEU A 49 -21.73 -1.40 -1.62
CA LEU A 49 -20.61 -2.19 -1.08
C LEU A 49 -20.11 -1.64 0.26
N TRP A 50 -20.08 -0.32 0.42
CA TRP A 50 -19.64 0.29 1.67
C TRP A 50 -20.59 0.02 2.83
N THR A 51 -21.89 0.02 2.57
CA THR A 51 -22.94 -0.12 3.58
C THR A 51 -23.39 -1.57 3.79
N MET A 52 -22.93 -2.49 2.93
CA MET A 52 -23.29 -3.92 3.00
C MET A 52 -22.81 -4.54 4.31
N ASP A 53 -23.62 -5.43 4.90
CA ASP A 53 -23.23 -6.20 6.08
C ASP A 53 -21.97 -7.03 5.83
N ASP A 54 -21.13 -7.19 6.84
CA ASP A 54 -19.85 -7.91 6.72
C ASP A 54 -20.02 -9.34 6.23
N ASP A 55 -21.03 -10.04 6.72
CA ASP A 55 -21.32 -11.43 6.30
C ASP A 55 -21.68 -11.50 4.81
N LYS A 56 -22.45 -10.53 4.31
CA LYS A 56 -22.79 -10.44 2.89
C LYS A 56 -21.59 -10.10 2.01
N LEU A 57 -20.68 -9.24 2.52
CA LEU A 57 -19.41 -8.97 1.82
C LEU A 57 -18.55 -10.23 1.74
N VAL A 58 -18.49 -11.03 2.79
CA VAL A 58 -17.76 -12.31 2.79
C VAL A 58 -18.39 -13.31 1.82
N GLU A 59 -19.73 -13.38 1.77
CA GLU A 59 -20.45 -14.21 0.79
C GLU A 59 -20.17 -13.76 -0.65
N LEU A 60 -20.23 -12.45 -0.93
CA LEU A 60 -19.88 -11.87 -2.23
C LEU A 60 -18.45 -12.23 -2.62
N ALA A 61 -17.48 -11.99 -1.74
CA ALA A 61 -16.08 -12.29 -1.98
C ALA A 61 -15.84 -13.79 -2.26
N THR A 62 -16.50 -14.65 -1.51
CA THR A 62 -16.44 -16.11 -1.71
C THR A 62 -16.99 -16.53 -3.07
N LYS A 63 -18.14 -15.96 -3.45
CA LYS A 63 -18.78 -16.20 -4.75
C LYS A 63 -17.87 -15.74 -5.90
N GLU A 64 -17.30 -14.56 -5.81
CA GLU A 64 -16.43 -14.02 -6.86
C GLU A 64 -15.13 -14.79 -7.00
N LEU A 65 -14.52 -15.24 -5.89
CA LEU A 65 -13.36 -16.14 -5.94
C LEU A 65 -13.67 -17.44 -6.68
N ALA A 66 -14.87 -17.99 -6.47
CA ALA A 66 -15.33 -19.20 -7.17
C ALA A 66 -15.59 -18.92 -8.66
N GLN A 67 -16.24 -17.81 -8.98
CA GLN A 67 -16.53 -17.38 -10.35
C GLN A 67 -15.22 -17.19 -11.16
N LEU A 68 -14.19 -16.63 -10.53
CA LEU A 68 -12.87 -16.46 -11.11
C LEU A 68 -12.05 -17.77 -11.15
N GLY A 69 -12.57 -18.87 -10.62
CA GLY A 69 -11.85 -20.15 -10.55
C GLY A 69 -10.64 -20.14 -9.62
N LEU A 70 -10.58 -19.21 -8.66
CA LEU A 70 -9.43 -19.03 -7.78
C LEU A 70 -9.55 -19.78 -6.45
N ALA A 71 -10.77 -20.07 -6.00
CA ALA A 71 -11.01 -20.85 -4.79
C ALA A 71 -12.30 -21.68 -4.91
N ASP A 72 -12.31 -22.80 -4.21
CA ASP A 72 -13.53 -23.59 -3.97
C ASP A 72 -14.25 -23.00 -2.75
N PRO A 73 -15.50 -22.57 -2.85
CA PRO A 73 -16.26 -22.03 -1.73
C PRO A 73 -16.31 -22.96 -0.51
N ALA A 74 -16.35 -24.26 -0.72
CA ALA A 74 -16.36 -25.25 0.38
C ALA A 74 -15.07 -25.25 1.20
N ARG A 75 -14.00 -24.63 0.71
CA ARG A 75 -12.71 -24.52 1.38
C ARG A 75 -12.50 -23.17 2.08
N VAL A 76 -13.44 -22.25 1.98
CA VAL A 76 -13.39 -20.98 2.68
C VAL A 76 -13.78 -21.22 4.14
N GLU A 77 -12.84 -21.05 5.05
CA GLU A 77 -13.08 -21.30 6.47
C GLU A 77 -13.71 -20.10 7.18
N ARG A 78 -13.28 -18.90 6.80
CA ARG A 78 -13.75 -17.63 7.38
C ARG A 78 -13.33 -16.44 6.54
N GLY A 79 -14.05 -15.35 6.69
CA GLY A 79 -13.69 -14.05 6.11
C GLY A 79 -13.95 -12.92 7.10
N TYR A 80 -13.39 -11.78 6.82
CA TYR A 80 -13.55 -10.54 7.56
C TYR A 80 -13.65 -9.38 6.58
N ALA A 81 -14.53 -8.42 6.85
CA ALA A 81 -14.59 -7.17 6.11
C ALA A 81 -13.82 -6.09 6.88
N VAL A 82 -13.01 -5.31 6.17
CA VAL A 82 -12.27 -4.18 6.72
C VAL A 82 -12.56 -2.97 5.83
N ARG A 83 -13.21 -1.95 6.39
CA ARG A 83 -13.45 -0.68 5.68
C ARG A 83 -12.33 0.28 5.98
N VAL A 84 -11.73 0.82 4.92
CA VAL A 84 -10.63 1.79 5.02
C VAL A 84 -11.12 3.13 4.45
N PRO A 85 -11.60 4.04 5.30
CA PRO A 85 -12.03 5.35 4.85
C PRO A 85 -10.83 6.15 4.36
N LYS A 86 -11.02 6.98 3.32
CA LYS A 86 -9.98 7.87 2.78
C LYS A 86 -8.67 7.13 2.43
N ALA A 87 -8.78 5.94 1.84
CA ALA A 87 -7.64 5.09 1.51
C ALA A 87 -6.67 5.72 0.51
N TYR A 88 -7.18 6.61 -0.36
CA TYR A 88 -6.42 7.30 -1.39
C TYR A 88 -6.66 8.80 -1.35
N PRO A 89 -5.61 9.64 -1.56
CA PRO A 89 -5.82 11.05 -1.83
C PRO A 89 -6.56 11.21 -3.16
N MET A 90 -7.49 12.14 -3.20
CA MET A 90 -8.20 12.48 -4.43
C MET A 90 -7.50 13.68 -5.09
N TYR A 91 -7.14 13.52 -6.35
CA TYR A 91 -6.52 14.56 -7.16
C TYR A 91 -7.58 15.20 -8.07
N ASP A 92 -8.02 16.37 -7.71
CA ASP A 92 -8.87 17.21 -8.55
C ASP A 92 -8.05 18.29 -9.28
N MET A 93 -8.71 19.11 -10.10
CA MET A 93 -8.04 20.14 -10.88
C MET A 93 -7.32 21.19 -10.02
N ASP A 94 -7.80 21.43 -8.80
CA ASP A 94 -7.26 22.44 -7.88
C ASP A 94 -6.28 21.84 -6.86
N TYR A 95 -6.01 20.55 -6.94
CA TYR A 95 -5.17 19.83 -5.97
C TYR A 95 -3.84 20.53 -5.70
N SER A 96 -3.11 20.92 -6.74
CA SER A 96 -1.78 21.52 -6.63
C SER A 96 -1.82 22.85 -5.87
N GLU A 97 -2.82 23.69 -6.13
CA GLU A 97 -2.99 24.99 -5.47
C GLU A 97 -3.33 24.80 -3.97
N ARG A 98 -4.27 23.89 -3.68
CA ARG A 98 -4.67 23.60 -2.32
C ARG A 98 -3.52 23.03 -1.49
N ILE A 99 -2.76 22.10 -2.06
CA ILE A 99 -1.59 21.51 -1.39
C ILE A 99 -0.49 22.54 -1.18
N SER A 100 -0.24 23.42 -2.17
CA SER A 100 0.74 24.50 -2.00
C SER A 100 0.35 25.42 -0.83
N THR A 101 -0.91 25.83 -0.77
CA THR A 101 -1.41 26.67 0.34
C THR A 101 -1.20 26.01 1.71
N ILE A 102 -1.51 24.72 1.83
CA ILE A 102 -1.33 23.98 3.08
C ILE A 102 0.17 23.83 3.42
N ARG A 103 0.99 23.47 2.43
CA ARG A 103 2.45 23.33 2.57
C ARG A 103 3.10 24.64 3.05
N ASP A 104 2.73 25.75 2.47
CA ASP A 104 3.28 27.06 2.78
C ASP A 104 2.91 27.46 4.21
N TRP A 105 1.66 27.22 4.62
CA TRP A 105 1.22 27.47 5.99
C TRP A 105 1.95 26.58 7.00
N LEU A 106 2.05 25.28 6.74
CA LEU A 106 2.74 24.32 7.60
C LEU A 106 4.23 24.58 7.67
N GLY A 107 4.84 25.08 6.59
CA GLY A 107 6.25 25.45 6.52
C GLY A 107 6.65 26.57 7.49
N GLY A 108 5.69 27.35 7.99
CA GLY A 108 5.89 28.34 9.03
C GLY A 108 6.02 27.76 10.46
N ILE A 109 5.80 26.46 10.63
CA ILE A 109 5.86 25.80 11.95
C ILE A 109 7.14 24.99 12.06
N GLU A 110 8.14 25.52 12.76
CA GLU A 110 9.51 24.98 12.79
C GLU A 110 9.61 23.54 13.34
N ASN A 111 8.76 23.16 14.28
CA ASN A 111 8.80 21.86 14.96
C ASN A 111 7.73 20.89 14.47
N LEU A 112 7.17 21.12 13.29
CA LEU A 112 6.17 20.24 12.66
C LEU A 112 6.69 19.72 11.31
N GLN A 113 6.68 18.41 11.15
CA GLN A 113 7.02 17.73 9.90
C GLN A 113 5.90 16.80 9.49
N GLN A 114 5.46 16.87 8.25
CA GLN A 114 4.48 15.96 7.67
C GLN A 114 5.20 14.81 6.97
N VAL A 115 4.75 13.58 7.19
CA VAL A 115 5.36 12.40 6.61
C VAL A 115 4.32 11.40 6.12
N GLY A 116 4.72 10.56 5.16
CA GLY A 116 3.89 9.48 4.65
C GLY A 116 2.77 9.92 3.71
N ARG A 117 1.99 8.95 3.24
CA ARG A 117 0.94 9.15 2.25
C ARG A 117 -0.08 10.20 2.67
N ASN A 118 -0.66 10.04 3.85
CA ASN A 118 -1.72 10.92 4.33
C ASN A 118 -1.17 12.27 4.80
N GLY A 119 0.01 12.29 5.42
CA GLY A 119 0.62 13.53 5.88
C GLY A 119 1.02 14.47 4.74
N LEU A 120 1.43 13.92 3.61
CA LEU A 120 1.74 14.69 2.41
C LEU A 120 0.57 14.79 1.43
N HIS A 121 -0.56 14.15 1.75
CA HIS A 121 -1.71 14.02 0.84
C HIS A 121 -1.29 13.62 -0.58
N ARG A 122 -0.40 12.63 -0.67
CA ARG A 122 0.20 12.19 -1.94
C ARG A 122 0.17 10.67 -2.03
N TYR A 123 -0.20 10.16 -3.21
CA TYR A 123 -0.14 8.73 -3.47
C TYR A 123 1.31 8.26 -3.51
N ASN A 124 1.73 7.56 -2.46
CA ASN A 124 3.06 6.99 -2.36
C ASN A 124 3.01 5.57 -1.78
N ASN A 125 4.09 4.81 -1.96
CA ASN A 125 4.27 3.47 -1.43
C ASN A 125 4.96 3.50 -0.04
N SER A 126 5.12 2.33 0.56
CA SER A 126 5.69 2.20 1.91
C SER A 126 7.12 2.71 2.00
N ASP A 127 7.94 2.46 0.98
CA ASP A 127 9.32 2.95 0.86
C ASP A 127 9.40 4.47 0.87
N HIS A 128 8.56 5.15 0.10
CA HIS A 128 8.46 6.62 0.12
C HIS A 128 8.01 7.14 1.49
N SER A 129 7.03 6.48 2.11
CA SER A 129 6.56 6.87 3.45
C SER A 129 7.67 6.71 4.50
N MET A 130 8.44 5.63 4.43
CA MET A 130 9.61 5.41 5.29
C MET A 130 10.69 6.46 5.05
N LEU A 131 11.02 6.75 3.79
CA LEU A 131 12.02 7.75 3.44
C LEU A 131 11.64 9.15 3.93
N THR A 132 10.36 9.54 3.83
CA THR A 132 9.88 10.83 4.36
C THR A 132 10.09 10.91 5.86
N ALA A 133 9.81 9.84 6.60
CA ALA A 133 10.02 9.78 8.05
C ALA A 133 11.50 9.87 8.42
N MET A 134 12.37 9.14 7.70
CA MET A 134 13.82 9.21 7.92
C MET A 134 14.36 10.62 7.68
N ARG A 135 13.97 11.28 6.58
CA ARG A 135 14.36 12.66 6.29
C ARG A 135 13.85 13.65 7.32
N ALA A 136 12.63 13.47 7.83
CA ALA A 136 12.08 14.29 8.89
C ALA A 136 12.92 14.17 10.19
N VAL A 137 13.27 12.95 10.57
CA VAL A 137 14.14 12.72 11.74
C VAL A 137 15.52 13.34 11.54
N ASP A 138 16.12 13.21 10.37
CA ASP A 138 17.40 13.81 10.06
C ASP A 138 17.34 15.35 10.13
N ASN A 139 16.28 15.95 9.62
CA ASN A 139 16.06 17.39 9.75
C ASN A 139 16.00 17.83 11.22
N LEU A 140 15.30 17.09 12.07
CA LEU A 140 15.12 17.42 13.48
C LEU A 140 16.39 17.14 14.33
N THR A 141 17.11 16.07 14.05
CA THR A 141 18.20 15.59 14.93
C THR A 141 19.59 15.96 14.43
N LYS A 142 19.78 16.12 13.13
CA LYS A 142 21.09 16.42 12.50
C LYS A 142 21.13 17.83 11.92
N GLY A 143 20.03 18.57 11.96
CA GLY A 143 19.95 19.92 11.37
C GLY A 143 20.05 19.93 9.85
N THR A 144 19.78 18.79 9.17
CA THR A 144 19.71 18.75 7.72
C THR A 144 18.46 19.51 7.22
N LYS A 145 18.43 19.81 5.93
CA LYS A 145 17.31 20.53 5.29
C LYS A 145 16.78 19.75 4.10
N HIS A 146 16.48 18.47 4.32
CA HIS A 146 15.85 17.67 3.28
C HIS A 146 14.45 18.20 2.98
N ASP A 147 14.13 18.39 1.71
CA ASP A 147 12.75 18.63 1.29
C ASP A 147 11.97 17.30 1.32
N ILE A 148 11.13 17.14 2.34
CA ILE A 148 10.29 15.95 2.52
C ILE A 148 9.23 15.87 1.41
N TRP A 149 8.74 17.01 0.94
CA TRP A 149 7.75 17.10 -0.11
C TRP A 149 8.29 16.72 -1.50
N ALA A 150 9.62 16.71 -1.67
CA ALA A 150 10.27 16.23 -2.89
C ALA A 150 10.35 14.70 -2.97
N VAL A 151 10.04 13.97 -1.90
CA VAL A 151 9.98 12.51 -1.96
C VAL A 151 8.78 12.09 -2.76
N ASN A 152 9.00 11.22 -3.76
CA ASN A 152 7.97 10.79 -4.69
C ASN A 152 7.25 12.00 -5.36
N ALA A 153 8.02 12.98 -5.69
CA ALA A 153 7.59 14.05 -6.59
C ALA A 153 7.67 13.55 -8.05
N GLU A 154 7.36 12.28 -8.30
CA GLU A 154 7.16 11.84 -9.66
C GLU A 154 6.12 12.77 -10.26
N SER A 155 6.63 13.67 -11.09
CA SER A 155 5.83 14.46 -11.96
C SER A 155 5.03 13.48 -12.79
N VAL A 156 3.78 13.28 -12.37
CA VAL A 156 2.72 12.70 -13.15
C VAL A 156 3.19 11.48 -13.97
N TYR A 157 2.54 10.38 -13.81
CA TYR A 157 2.49 9.26 -14.74
C TYR A 157 2.00 9.75 -16.14
N HIS A 158 2.73 10.65 -16.74
CA HIS A 158 2.57 11.11 -18.09
C HIS A 158 3.93 11.12 -18.75
N GLU A 159 4.17 10.03 -19.50
CA GLU A 159 4.90 10.00 -20.75
C GLU A 159 5.78 11.22 -21.04
N THR A 160 6.90 11.32 -20.36
CA THR A 160 8.09 11.92 -20.92
C THR A 160 9.25 11.02 -20.50
N GLU A 161 9.67 10.20 -21.46
CA GLU A 161 10.99 9.59 -21.45
C GLU A 161 12.02 10.71 -21.47
N GLU A 162 12.43 11.18 -20.28
CA GLU A 162 13.69 11.86 -20.12
C GLU A 162 14.37 11.28 -18.89
N GLN A 163 15.42 10.56 -19.18
CA GLN A 163 16.36 9.95 -18.29
C GLN A 163 16.88 10.97 -17.27
N ASP A 164 16.59 10.72 -15.99
CA ASP A 164 17.45 11.27 -14.93
C ASP A 164 18.16 10.10 -14.22
N ASP A 165 19.27 9.72 -14.80
CA ASP A 165 20.18 8.65 -14.34
C ASP A 165 21.01 9.06 -13.11
N GLN A 166 20.53 9.96 -12.25
CA GLN A 166 21.29 10.45 -11.11
C GLN A 166 20.50 10.42 -9.78
N GLN A 167 19.96 9.27 -9.42
CA GLN A 167 19.78 8.99 -8.00
C GLN A 167 20.74 7.87 -7.58
N PRO A 168 21.64 8.11 -6.63
CA PRO A 168 22.48 7.04 -6.12
C PRO A 168 21.60 6.00 -5.45
N TYR A 169 21.60 4.81 -6.02
CA TYR A 169 21.07 3.61 -5.39
C TYR A 169 21.80 3.45 -4.05
N ILE A 170 21.10 3.66 -2.95
CA ILE A 170 21.66 3.34 -1.63
C ILE A 170 21.59 1.82 -1.53
N GLU A 171 22.70 1.15 -1.75
CA GLU A 171 22.83 -0.27 -1.40
C GLU A 171 22.49 -0.43 0.07
N ALA A 172 21.47 -1.26 0.34
CA ALA A 172 21.19 -1.67 1.70
C ALA A 172 22.43 -2.34 2.27
N PRO A 173 22.87 -2.03 3.49
CA PRO A 173 23.99 -2.72 4.09
C PRO A 173 23.69 -4.22 4.09
N GLU A 174 24.59 -5.01 3.51
CA GLU A 174 24.53 -6.46 3.53
C GLU A 174 24.28 -6.91 4.97
N THR A 175 23.12 -7.50 5.21
CA THR A 175 22.82 -8.20 6.45
C THR A 175 23.67 -9.49 6.47
N ALA A 176 24.91 -9.34 6.85
CA ALA A 176 25.82 -10.43 7.21
C ALA A 176 25.39 -11.04 8.55
N ALA A 177 24.20 -11.62 8.63
CA ALA A 177 23.81 -12.44 9.78
C ALA A 177 22.52 -13.23 9.49
N MET A 178 22.54 -14.16 8.54
CA MET A 178 21.61 -15.30 8.52
C MET A 178 22.16 -16.45 7.68
N LYS A 179 23.37 -16.89 8.05
CA LYS A 179 23.88 -18.22 7.66
C LYS A 179 24.24 -18.97 8.92
N GLN A 180 23.21 -19.47 9.61
CA GLN A 180 23.40 -20.64 10.48
C GLN A 180 22.47 -21.74 9.98
N PRO A 181 23.01 -22.89 9.56
CA PRO A 181 22.19 -24.05 9.25
C PRO A 181 21.61 -24.60 10.56
N LEU A 182 20.30 -24.83 10.55
CA LEU A 182 19.62 -25.59 11.60
C LEU A 182 20.28 -26.94 11.69
N ALA A 183 20.90 -27.21 12.85
CA ALA A 183 21.46 -28.50 13.20
C ALA A 183 20.34 -29.56 13.15
N SER A 184 20.59 -30.63 12.43
CA SER A 184 19.80 -31.84 12.42
C SER A 184 19.95 -32.52 13.76
N GLU A 185 18.90 -32.55 14.57
CA GLU A 185 18.80 -33.54 15.68
C GLU A 185 18.06 -34.78 15.18
N ARG A 186 18.66 -35.90 15.47
CA ARG A 186 18.28 -37.28 15.15
C ARG A 186 17.04 -37.74 15.94
#